data_5d919fd1aad96a0e18d8a687b945e398
#
_entry.id   5d919fd1aad96a0e18d8a687b945e398
#
_cell.length_a   1.000
_cell.length_b   1.000
_cell.length_c   1.000
_cell.angle_alpha   90.00
_cell.angle_beta   90.00
_cell.angle_gamma   90.00
#
_symmetry.space_group_name_H-M   'P 1'
#
loop_
_entity.id
_entity.type
_entity.pdbx_description
1 polymer ?
#
loop_
_entity_poly.entity_id
_entity_poly.type
_entity_poly.pdbx_seq_one_letter_code
_entity_poly.pdbx_strand_id
1 'polypeptide(L)'
;LFSGPNQYRPTRALKSGVLQDYLKVATQILPNDVGLSKPTLWHSDLHSDNIFVDPSQPTRILNIIDWQAVNISPLFLQARHPSLIEFEGPIPEGFEPITLPDDFDDMSEEAQLQAKNLRAAQSLYKLYEILMLRQCPEIANALRFRDTLPGQITGLASSIFSDGEPILQGMLIRLQDEWATCVKSSIPCPLSFTPEDRTQQQHLEASWSQGVERMHEVLTEIGAYQGWDGWVNHHNYPVYKERLARCRENFLNRYAKTEEERSQWIQAWPFEDKTNPLS
;
A
#
# COMPACT_ATOMS: atom_id res chain seq x y z
N LEU A 1 9.10 9.21 4.02
CA LEU A 1 10.38 8.86 4.67
C LEU A 1 11.07 10.08 5.25
N PHE A 2 11.59 9.97 6.46
CA PHE A 2 12.44 11.00 7.05
C PHE A 2 13.87 10.89 6.49
N SER A 3 14.37 11.98 5.90
CA SER A 3 15.74 12.08 5.39
C SER A 3 16.74 12.51 6.47
N GLY A 4 16.50 12.12 7.72
CA GLY A 4 17.33 12.48 8.87
C GLY A 4 18.68 11.76 8.92
N PRO A 5 19.46 11.99 9.99
CA PRO A 5 20.77 11.36 10.16
C PRO A 5 20.65 9.84 10.23
N ASN A 6 21.55 9.15 9.55
CA ASN A 6 21.62 7.69 9.49
C ASN A 6 20.35 7.01 8.96
N GLN A 7 19.53 7.71 8.19
CA GLN A 7 18.36 7.16 7.54
C GLN A 7 18.65 6.70 6.12
N TYR A 8 17.75 5.87 5.59
CA TYR A 8 17.78 5.49 4.19
C TYR A 8 17.75 6.74 3.29
N ARG A 9 18.66 6.77 2.32
CA ARG A 9 18.72 7.86 1.32
C ARG A 9 18.67 7.25 -0.07
N PRO A 10 17.59 7.47 -0.82
CA PRO A 10 17.48 7.01 -2.18
C PRO A 10 18.54 7.68 -3.05
N THR A 11 19.14 6.92 -3.96
CA THR A 11 20.08 7.45 -4.96
C THR A 11 19.59 7.10 -6.36
N ARG A 12 19.95 7.96 -7.33
CA ARG A 12 19.66 7.68 -8.74
C ARG A 12 20.27 6.35 -9.20
N ALA A 13 21.46 6.03 -8.71
CA ALA A 13 22.15 4.79 -9.06
C ALA A 13 21.39 3.55 -8.57
N LEU A 14 20.94 3.54 -7.30
CA LEU A 14 20.12 2.47 -6.75
C LEU A 14 18.81 2.31 -7.53
N LYS A 15 18.05 3.38 -7.69
CA LYS A 15 16.79 3.36 -8.44
C LYS A 15 16.97 2.83 -9.87
N SER A 16 18.00 3.32 -10.58
CA SER A 16 18.29 2.84 -11.94
C SER A 16 18.73 1.38 -11.97
N GLY A 17 19.52 0.92 -11.00
CA GLY A 17 19.96 -0.47 -10.91
C GLY A 17 18.78 -1.42 -10.72
N VAL A 18 17.91 -1.12 -9.75
CA VAL A 18 16.71 -1.94 -9.48
C VAL A 18 15.77 -1.98 -10.69
N LEU A 19 15.57 -0.85 -11.38
CA LEU A 19 14.76 -0.84 -12.61
C LEU A 19 15.39 -1.66 -13.73
N GLN A 20 16.71 -1.63 -13.89
CA GLN A 20 17.40 -2.47 -14.88
C GLN A 20 17.24 -3.95 -14.57
N ASP A 21 17.33 -4.35 -13.29
CA ASP A 21 17.10 -5.73 -12.89
C ASP A 21 15.63 -6.14 -13.09
N TYR A 22 14.68 -5.28 -12.76
CA TYR A 22 13.27 -5.51 -13.09
C TYR A 22 13.06 -5.73 -14.60
N LEU A 23 13.64 -4.89 -15.44
CA LEU A 23 13.48 -5.00 -16.91
C LEU A 23 14.06 -6.30 -17.49
N LYS A 24 15.05 -6.92 -16.85
CA LYS A 24 15.57 -8.23 -17.25
C LYS A 24 14.53 -9.35 -17.11
N VAL A 25 13.63 -9.22 -16.17
CA VAL A 25 12.63 -10.25 -15.84
C VAL A 25 11.20 -9.89 -16.21
N ALA A 26 10.92 -8.64 -16.52
CA ALA A 26 9.57 -8.11 -16.70
C ALA A 26 8.71 -8.94 -17.64
N THR A 27 9.24 -9.35 -18.79
CA THR A 27 8.48 -10.14 -19.79
C THR A 27 8.23 -11.59 -19.36
N GLN A 28 9.07 -12.15 -18.48
CA GLN A 28 8.97 -13.52 -18.01
C GLN A 28 8.01 -13.67 -16.84
N ILE A 29 7.81 -12.60 -16.06
CA ILE A 29 6.93 -12.61 -14.89
C ILE A 29 5.50 -12.17 -15.17
N LEU A 30 5.21 -11.70 -16.40
CA LEU A 30 3.85 -11.37 -16.79
C LEU A 30 2.96 -12.61 -16.85
N PRO A 31 1.64 -12.48 -16.58
CA PRO A 31 0.74 -13.60 -16.65
C PRO A 31 0.62 -14.12 -18.08
N ASN A 32 0.69 -15.45 -18.26
CA ASN A 32 0.51 -16.11 -19.56
C ASN A 32 -0.98 -16.20 -19.97
N ASP A 33 -1.90 -15.95 -19.07
CA ASP A 33 -3.34 -15.95 -19.33
C ASP A 33 -3.72 -14.70 -20.12
N VAL A 34 -4.21 -14.91 -21.35
CA VAL A 34 -4.65 -13.83 -22.25
C VAL A 34 -5.81 -13.03 -21.62
N GLY A 35 -6.68 -13.66 -20.83
CA GLY A 35 -7.77 -12.99 -20.11
C GLY A 35 -7.25 -11.93 -19.14
N LEU A 36 -6.13 -12.20 -18.46
CA LEU A 36 -5.52 -11.25 -17.54
C LEU A 36 -4.85 -10.06 -18.24
N SER A 37 -4.36 -10.26 -19.45
CA SER A 37 -3.72 -9.22 -20.28
C SER A 37 -4.71 -8.42 -21.11
N LYS A 38 -5.99 -8.72 -21.04
CA LYS A 38 -7.05 -8.06 -21.80
C LYS A 38 -7.15 -6.58 -21.44
N PRO A 39 -7.19 -5.67 -22.44
CA PRO A 39 -7.43 -4.26 -22.21
C PRO A 39 -8.78 -4.06 -21.52
N THR A 40 -8.77 -3.47 -20.34
CA THR A 40 -9.93 -3.32 -19.48
C THR A 40 -10.04 -1.88 -19.02
N LEU A 41 -11.25 -1.31 -19.09
CA LEU A 41 -11.58 -0.04 -18.44
C LEU A 41 -11.88 -0.35 -16.97
N TRP A 42 -11.19 0.33 -16.06
CA TRP A 42 -11.34 0.11 -14.63
C TRP A 42 -11.56 1.42 -13.91
N HIS A 43 -12.58 1.48 -13.05
CA HIS A 43 -12.80 2.61 -12.17
C HIS A 43 -11.87 2.51 -10.98
N SER A 44 -10.81 3.32 -10.97
CA SER A 44 -9.73 3.22 -9.98
C SER A 44 -10.12 3.69 -8.57
N ASP A 45 -11.21 4.47 -8.46
CA ASP A 45 -11.67 5.12 -7.23
C ASP A 45 -13.18 4.84 -6.99
N LEU A 46 -13.55 3.55 -6.97
CA LEU A 46 -14.95 3.15 -6.77
C LEU A 46 -15.27 3.06 -5.28
N HIS A 47 -15.71 4.19 -4.70
CA HIS A 47 -16.22 4.30 -3.34
C HIS A 47 -17.70 4.70 -3.33
N SER A 48 -18.34 4.70 -2.14
CA SER A 48 -19.80 4.92 -1.99
C SER A 48 -20.28 6.23 -2.60
N ASP A 49 -19.49 7.31 -2.48
CA ASP A 49 -19.92 8.66 -2.91
C ASP A 49 -19.91 8.80 -4.44
N ASN A 50 -19.24 7.86 -5.15
CA ASN A 50 -19.24 7.80 -6.61
C ASN A 50 -20.37 6.92 -7.18
N ILE A 51 -21.23 6.33 -6.33
CA ILE A 51 -22.31 5.42 -6.73
C ILE A 51 -23.67 6.04 -6.37
N PHE A 52 -24.47 6.37 -7.36
CA PHE A 52 -25.83 6.87 -7.17
C PHE A 52 -26.85 5.76 -7.31
N VAL A 53 -27.69 5.61 -6.29
CA VAL A 53 -28.77 4.59 -6.24
C VAL A 53 -30.15 5.22 -6.25
N ASP A 54 -31.16 4.46 -6.63
CA ASP A 54 -32.55 4.88 -6.56
C ASP A 54 -33.00 4.94 -5.09
N PRO A 55 -33.47 6.11 -4.58
CA PRO A 55 -33.91 6.23 -3.20
C PRO A 55 -35.07 5.30 -2.81
N SER A 56 -35.91 4.93 -3.78
CA SER A 56 -37.04 4.01 -3.57
C SER A 56 -36.64 2.54 -3.70
N GLN A 57 -35.53 2.25 -4.39
CA GLN A 57 -34.99 0.92 -4.62
C GLN A 57 -33.44 0.95 -4.47
N PRO A 58 -32.88 0.94 -3.26
CA PRO A 58 -31.44 1.15 -3.02
C PRO A 58 -30.51 0.11 -3.68
N THR A 59 -31.05 -1.01 -4.13
CA THR A 59 -30.32 -2.03 -4.91
C THR A 59 -30.19 -1.69 -6.39
N ARG A 60 -30.88 -0.63 -6.88
CA ARG A 60 -30.80 -0.18 -8.24
C ARG A 60 -29.79 0.95 -8.38
N ILE A 61 -28.67 0.66 -9.03
CA ILE A 61 -27.66 1.68 -9.38
C ILE A 61 -28.21 2.53 -10.55
N LEU A 62 -28.23 3.84 -10.39
CA LEU A 62 -28.62 4.81 -11.39
C LEU A 62 -27.42 5.29 -12.21
N ASN A 63 -26.33 5.67 -11.51
CA ASN A 63 -25.12 6.19 -12.14
C ASN A 63 -23.89 5.84 -11.30
N ILE A 64 -22.75 5.74 -11.98
CA ILE A 64 -21.41 5.77 -11.40
C ILE A 64 -20.73 6.99 -12.00
N ILE A 65 -20.20 7.86 -11.16
CA ILE A 65 -19.57 9.12 -11.54
C ILE A 65 -18.06 9.07 -11.27
N ASP A 66 -17.38 10.16 -11.59
CA ASP A 66 -15.94 10.37 -11.34
C ASP A 66 -15.04 9.40 -12.11
N TRP A 67 -15.28 9.32 -13.41
CA TRP A 67 -14.44 8.57 -14.35
C TRP A 67 -13.16 9.29 -14.77
N GLN A 68 -12.76 10.35 -14.06
CA GLN A 68 -11.53 11.07 -14.34
C GLN A 68 -10.31 10.20 -14.05
N ALA A 69 -9.21 10.44 -14.76
CA ALA A 69 -7.98 9.69 -14.66
C ALA A 69 -8.11 8.16 -14.88
N VAL A 70 -9.21 7.70 -15.43
CA VAL A 70 -9.41 6.30 -15.82
C VAL A 70 -8.68 6.03 -17.13
N ASN A 71 -8.02 4.88 -17.20
CA ASN A 71 -7.33 4.44 -18.40
C ASN A 71 -7.75 3.02 -18.81
N ILE A 72 -7.39 2.63 -20.03
CA ILE A 72 -7.52 1.25 -20.49
C ILE A 72 -6.14 0.59 -20.37
N SER A 73 -6.03 -0.40 -19.50
CA SER A 73 -4.80 -1.16 -19.25
C SER A 73 -5.10 -2.64 -19.09
N PRO A 74 -4.08 -3.50 -19.12
CA PRO A 74 -4.26 -4.92 -18.79
C PRO A 74 -4.95 -5.14 -17.45
N LEU A 75 -5.90 -6.09 -17.40
CA LEU A 75 -6.69 -6.36 -16.21
C LEU A 75 -5.81 -6.64 -14.97
N PHE A 76 -4.73 -7.42 -15.13
CA PHE A 76 -3.84 -7.77 -14.01
C PHE A 76 -3.14 -6.56 -13.36
N LEU A 77 -2.99 -5.44 -14.08
CA LEU A 77 -2.41 -4.21 -13.54
C LEU A 77 -3.43 -3.37 -12.76
N GLN A 78 -4.70 -3.48 -13.11
CA GLN A 78 -5.75 -2.61 -12.61
C GLN A 78 -6.65 -3.27 -11.56
N ALA A 79 -6.91 -4.60 -11.68
CA ALA A 79 -7.81 -5.30 -10.79
C ALA A 79 -7.42 -5.11 -9.32
N ARG A 80 -8.34 -4.57 -8.54
CA ARG A 80 -8.23 -4.37 -7.09
C ARG A 80 -9.60 -4.48 -6.46
N HIS A 81 -9.64 -4.71 -5.17
CA HIS A 81 -10.87 -4.60 -4.41
C HIS A 81 -11.35 -3.14 -4.47
N PRO A 82 -12.66 -2.89 -4.65
CA PRO A 82 -13.21 -1.54 -4.58
C PRO A 82 -13.03 -0.97 -3.18
N SER A 83 -12.71 0.31 -3.05
CA SER A 83 -12.52 0.97 -1.76
C SER A 83 -13.77 0.92 -0.85
N LEU A 84 -14.95 0.78 -1.44
CA LEU A 84 -16.21 0.61 -0.70
C LEU A 84 -16.29 -0.68 0.16
N ILE A 85 -15.41 -1.67 -0.07
CA ILE A 85 -15.34 -2.90 0.73
C ILE A 85 -14.02 -3.03 1.49
N GLU A 86 -13.15 -2.04 1.41
CA GLU A 86 -11.95 -1.98 2.23
C GLU A 86 -12.30 -1.82 3.71
N PHE A 87 -11.55 -2.43 4.58
CA PHE A 87 -11.74 -2.36 6.03
C PHE A 87 -10.39 -2.54 6.75
N GLU A 88 -10.34 -2.06 7.99
CA GLU A 88 -9.21 -2.30 8.88
C GLU A 88 -9.42 -3.60 9.66
N GLY A 89 -8.46 -4.51 9.59
CA GLY A 89 -8.50 -5.79 10.31
C GLY A 89 -7.99 -6.96 9.47
N PRO A 90 -7.99 -8.18 10.05
CA PRO A 90 -7.50 -9.36 9.36
C PRO A 90 -8.41 -9.72 8.18
N ILE A 91 -7.78 -9.99 7.02
CA ILE A 91 -8.49 -10.47 5.83
C ILE A 91 -8.93 -11.91 6.07
N PRO A 92 -10.21 -12.23 5.86
CA PRO A 92 -10.70 -13.58 6.10
C PRO A 92 -10.19 -14.55 5.03
N GLU A 93 -9.60 -15.66 5.46
CA GLU A 93 -9.15 -16.72 4.57
C GLU A 93 -10.25 -17.77 4.32
N GLY A 94 -10.14 -18.51 3.22
CA GLY A 94 -11.00 -19.63 2.89
C GLY A 94 -12.49 -19.27 2.72
N PHE A 95 -13.38 -20.26 2.82
CA PHE A 95 -14.82 -20.10 2.61
C PHE A 95 -15.67 -20.27 3.88
N GLU A 96 -15.01 -20.44 5.03
CA GLU A 96 -15.72 -20.59 6.30
C GLU A 96 -16.52 -19.32 6.65
N PRO A 97 -17.71 -19.45 7.25
CA PRO A 97 -18.50 -18.31 7.70
C PRO A 97 -17.71 -17.46 8.71
N ILE A 98 -17.85 -16.16 8.62
CA ILE A 98 -17.26 -15.22 9.59
C ILE A 98 -18.12 -15.27 10.86
N THR A 99 -17.53 -15.68 11.97
CA THR A 99 -18.19 -15.74 13.30
C THR A 99 -17.81 -14.51 14.14
N LEU A 100 -18.60 -14.25 15.19
CA LEU A 100 -18.19 -13.34 16.26
C LEU A 100 -17.13 -14.05 17.13
N PRO A 101 -16.30 -13.30 17.88
CA PRO A 101 -15.40 -13.89 18.89
C PRO A 101 -16.14 -14.76 19.92
N ASP A 102 -15.48 -15.78 20.43
CA ASP A 102 -16.10 -16.71 21.39
C ASP A 102 -16.48 -16.03 22.71
N ASP A 103 -15.77 -14.97 23.10
CA ASP A 103 -15.97 -14.15 24.28
C ASP A 103 -16.88 -12.93 24.04
N PHE A 104 -17.61 -12.91 22.90
CA PHE A 104 -18.39 -11.74 22.47
C PHE A 104 -19.37 -11.23 23.53
N ASP A 105 -20.07 -12.12 24.23
CA ASP A 105 -21.08 -11.75 25.25
C ASP A 105 -20.44 -11.13 26.51
N ASP A 106 -19.17 -11.40 26.76
CA ASP A 106 -18.41 -10.86 27.90
C ASP A 106 -17.69 -9.52 27.58
N MET A 107 -17.75 -9.07 26.31
CA MET A 107 -17.15 -7.83 25.88
C MET A 107 -17.94 -6.60 26.33
N SER A 108 -17.26 -5.44 26.43
CA SER A 108 -17.93 -4.16 26.58
C SER A 108 -18.82 -3.82 25.37
N GLU A 109 -19.84 -2.99 25.55
CA GLU A 109 -20.74 -2.58 24.46
C GLU A 109 -19.99 -1.98 23.26
N GLU A 110 -18.94 -1.20 23.51
CA GLU A 110 -18.10 -0.63 22.46
C GLU A 110 -17.33 -1.72 21.70
N ALA A 111 -16.72 -2.68 22.40
CA ALA A 111 -16.01 -3.80 21.79
C ALA A 111 -16.97 -4.71 21.01
N GLN A 112 -18.18 -4.96 21.51
CA GLN A 112 -19.22 -5.69 20.80
C GLN A 112 -19.63 -5.00 19.49
N LEU A 113 -19.77 -3.66 19.50
CA LEU A 113 -20.08 -2.89 18.31
C LEU A 113 -18.93 -2.99 17.28
N GLN A 114 -17.69 -2.86 17.73
CA GLN A 114 -16.50 -3.02 16.86
C GLN A 114 -16.44 -4.43 16.24
N ALA A 115 -16.66 -5.48 17.04
CA ALA A 115 -16.68 -6.86 16.57
C ALA A 115 -17.79 -7.11 15.52
N LYS A 116 -19.00 -6.54 15.74
CA LYS A 116 -20.10 -6.61 14.76
C LYS A 116 -19.76 -5.91 13.45
N ASN A 117 -19.17 -4.70 13.53
CA ASN A 117 -18.77 -3.93 12.35
C ASN A 117 -17.68 -4.65 11.56
N LEU A 118 -16.66 -5.17 12.24
CA LEU A 118 -15.59 -5.96 11.60
C LEU A 118 -16.16 -7.21 10.91
N ARG A 119 -17.03 -7.97 11.61
CA ARG A 119 -17.68 -9.14 11.01
C ARG A 119 -18.48 -8.78 9.76
N ALA A 120 -19.22 -7.66 9.79
CA ALA A 120 -20.01 -7.21 8.65
C ALA A 120 -19.08 -6.84 7.46
N ALA A 121 -18.02 -6.12 7.71
CA ALA A 121 -17.04 -5.74 6.69
C ALA A 121 -16.34 -6.97 6.07
N GLN A 122 -15.86 -7.89 6.92
CA GLN A 122 -15.27 -9.16 6.47
C GLN A 122 -16.24 -10.01 5.67
N SER A 123 -17.53 -10.05 6.07
CA SER A 123 -18.56 -10.79 5.34
C SER A 123 -18.83 -10.19 3.96
N LEU A 124 -18.83 -8.85 3.85
CA LEU A 124 -19.01 -8.16 2.58
C LEU A 124 -17.80 -8.40 1.64
N TYR A 125 -16.59 -8.32 2.17
CA TYR A 125 -15.36 -8.62 1.43
C TYR A 125 -15.38 -10.05 0.87
N LYS A 126 -15.71 -11.01 1.73
CA LYS A 126 -15.81 -12.42 1.34
C LYS A 126 -16.92 -12.68 0.30
N LEU A 127 -18.05 -12.01 0.45
CA LEU A 127 -19.14 -12.08 -0.52
C LEU A 127 -18.68 -11.57 -1.89
N TYR A 128 -17.94 -10.45 -1.92
CA TYR A 128 -17.36 -9.91 -3.15
C TYR A 128 -16.45 -10.96 -3.82
N GLU A 129 -15.54 -11.57 -3.08
CA GLU A 129 -14.63 -12.58 -3.61
C GLU A 129 -15.38 -13.79 -4.21
N ILE A 130 -16.40 -14.29 -3.49
CA ILE A 130 -17.25 -15.39 -3.97
C ILE A 130 -18.00 -15.00 -5.25
N LEU A 131 -18.54 -13.79 -5.30
CA LEU A 131 -19.26 -13.30 -6.48
C LEU A 131 -18.30 -13.12 -7.67
N MET A 132 -17.11 -12.61 -7.46
CA MET A 132 -16.08 -12.48 -8.51
C MET A 132 -15.68 -13.85 -9.05
N LEU A 133 -15.46 -14.84 -8.19
CA LEU A 133 -15.17 -16.21 -8.62
C LEU A 133 -16.28 -16.81 -9.50
N ARG A 134 -17.54 -16.53 -9.20
CA ARG A 134 -18.70 -17.10 -9.91
C ARG A 134 -19.08 -16.35 -11.18
N GLN A 135 -19.02 -15.03 -11.16
CA GLN A 135 -19.57 -14.18 -12.20
C GLN A 135 -18.48 -13.56 -13.11
N CYS A 136 -17.29 -13.33 -12.56
CA CYS A 136 -16.19 -12.68 -13.25
C CYS A 136 -14.85 -13.35 -12.93
N PRO A 137 -14.65 -14.64 -13.31
CA PRO A 137 -13.45 -15.41 -12.93
C PRO A 137 -12.16 -14.77 -13.40
N GLU A 138 -12.17 -13.97 -14.45
CA GLU A 138 -10.99 -13.21 -14.93
C GLU A 138 -10.55 -12.19 -13.87
N ILE A 139 -11.49 -11.49 -13.21
CA ILE A 139 -11.17 -10.54 -12.12
C ILE A 139 -10.61 -11.29 -10.93
N ALA A 140 -11.23 -12.41 -10.52
CA ALA A 140 -10.73 -13.22 -9.41
C ALA A 140 -9.32 -13.76 -9.68
N ASN A 141 -9.02 -14.18 -10.91
CA ASN A 141 -7.68 -14.61 -11.31
C ASN A 141 -6.68 -13.46 -11.33
N ALA A 142 -7.11 -12.26 -11.74
CA ALA A 142 -6.25 -11.08 -11.71
C ALA A 142 -5.89 -10.66 -10.26
N LEU A 143 -6.86 -10.71 -9.34
CA LEU A 143 -6.61 -10.48 -7.92
C LEU A 143 -5.63 -11.51 -7.34
N ARG A 144 -5.83 -12.81 -7.63
CA ARG A 144 -4.89 -13.86 -7.22
C ARG A 144 -3.49 -13.67 -7.81
N PHE A 145 -3.38 -13.25 -9.07
CA PHE A 145 -2.08 -12.96 -9.66
C PHE A 145 -1.35 -11.86 -8.89
N ARG A 146 -2.04 -10.82 -8.44
CA ARG A 146 -1.43 -9.74 -7.64
C ARG A 146 -0.81 -10.25 -6.35
N ASP A 147 -1.35 -11.29 -5.74
CA ASP A 147 -0.84 -11.88 -4.50
C ASP A 147 0.39 -12.77 -4.73
N THR A 148 0.67 -13.15 -5.98
CA THR A 148 1.88 -13.88 -6.33
C THR A 148 3.12 -12.97 -6.29
N LEU A 149 4.31 -13.56 -6.08
CA LEU A 149 5.56 -12.79 -6.15
C LEU A 149 5.74 -12.04 -7.48
N PRO A 150 5.49 -12.64 -8.67
CA PRO A 150 5.46 -11.92 -9.95
C PRO A 150 4.49 -10.74 -9.97
N GLY A 151 3.29 -10.91 -9.46
CA GLY A 151 2.27 -9.86 -9.41
C GLY A 151 2.66 -8.71 -8.49
N GLN A 152 3.19 -9.00 -7.31
CA GLN A 152 3.70 -8.02 -6.37
C GLN A 152 4.86 -7.20 -6.97
N ILE A 153 5.83 -7.86 -7.60
CA ILE A 153 6.94 -7.20 -8.30
C ILE A 153 6.42 -6.25 -9.37
N THR A 154 5.48 -6.72 -10.19
CA THR A 154 4.89 -5.91 -11.27
C THR A 154 4.15 -4.69 -10.72
N GLY A 155 3.37 -4.88 -9.65
CA GLY A 155 2.62 -3.80 -8.99
C GLY A 155 3.54 -2.76 -8.33
N LEU A 156 4.68 -3.21 -7.76
CA LEU A 156 5.62 -2.34 -7.06
C LEU A 156 6.63 -1.64 -7.97
N ALA A 157 6.73 -2.01 -9.26
CA ALA A 157 7.71 -1.40 -10.15
C ALA A 157 7.58 0.13 -10.24
N SER A 158 6.37 0.67 -10.13
CA SER A 158 6.11 2.12 -10.08
C SER A 158 6.48 2.76 -8.74
N SER A 159 6.57 2.00 -7.65
CA SER A 159 6.87 2.52 -6.29
C SER A 159 8.28 3.09 -6.15
N ILE A 160 9.16 2.82 -7.10
CA ILE A 160 10.51 3.39 -7.20
C ILE A 160 10.47 4.94 -7.21
N PHE A 161 9.43 5.54 -7.78
CA PHE A 161 9.27 7.00 -7.75
C PHE A 161 8.96 7.53 -6.34
N SER A 162 8.46 6.67 -5.46
CA SER A 162 8.13 6.97 -4.05
C SER A 162 9.10 6.26 -3.07
N ASP A 163 10.37 6.09 -3.48
CA ASP A 163 11.43 5.49 -2.66
C ASP A 163 11.18 4.03 -2.24
N GLY A 164 10.46 3.26 -3.07
CA GLY A 164 10.15 1.85 -2.85
C GLY A 164 11.20 0.87 -3.40
N GLU A 165 12.34 1.35 -3.88
CA GLU A 165 13.37 0.50 -4.50
C GLU A 165 13.96 -0.56 -3.57
N PRO A 166 14.13 -0.37 -2.22
CA PRO A 166 14.63 -1.44 -1.37
C PRO A 166 13.69 -2.63 -1.32
N ILE A 167 12.38 -2.37 -1.30
CA ILE A 167 11.36 -3.43 -1.27
C ILE A 167 11.35 -4.19 -2.60
N LEU A 168 11.34 -3.47 -3.72
CA LEU A 168 11.38 -4.10 -5.04
C LEU A 168 12.66 -4.92 -5.23
N GLN A 169 13.82 -4.43 -4.80
CA GLN A 169 15.07 -5.17 -4.89
C GLN A 169 15.04 -6.45 -4.03
N GLY A 170 14.52 -6.39 -2.82
CA GLY A 170 14.32 -7.57 -1.97
C GLY A 170 13.44 -8.63 -2.64
N MET A 171 12.35 -8.20 -3.30
CA MET A 171 11.50 -9.09 -4.08
C MET A 171 12.18 -9.68 -5.32
N LEU A 172 13.05 -8.92 -6.00
CA LEU A 172 13.82 -9.44 -7.14
C LEU A 172 14.86 -10.48 -6.69
N ILE A 173 15.49 -10.29 -5.53
CA ILE A 173 16.36 -11.30 -4.91
C ILE A 173 15.57 -12.58 -4.60
N ARG A 174 14.40 -12.44 -4.00
CA ARG A 174 13.52 -13.57 -3.72
C ARG A 174 13.07 -14.26 -5.02
N LEU A 175 12.76 -13.49 -6.07
CA LEU A 175 12.42 -14.03 -7.38
C LEU A 175 13.55 -14.88 -7.97
N GLN A 176 14.81 -14.47 -7.81
CA GLN A 176 15.96 -15.29 -8.24
C GLN A 176 15.96 -16.65 -7.53
N ASP A 177 15.69 -16.69 -6.23
CA ASP A 177 15.68 -17.92 -5.44
C ASP A 177 14.48 -18.82 -5.80
N GLU A 178 13.33 -18.23 -6.09
CA GLU A 178 12.08 -18.92 -6.42
C GLU A 178 11.83 -19.02 -7.95
N TRP A 179 12.81 -18.71 -8.81
CA TRP A 179 12.63 -18.57 -10.24
C TRP A 179 11.92 -19.76 -10.90
N ALA A 180 12.38 -20.98 -10.63
CA ALA A 180 11.81 -22.19 -11.21
C ALA A 180 10.34 -22.43 -10.82
N THR A 181 9.93 -21.90 -9.66
CA THR A 181 8.54 -21.99 -9.16
C THR A 181 7.67 -20.91 -9.76
N CYS A 182 8.18 -19.69 -9.83
CA CYS A 182 7.45 -18.52 -10.32
C CYS A 182 7.34 -18.46 -11.84
N VAL A 183 8.42 -18.83 -12.53
CA VAL A 183 8.52 -18.77 -13.99
C VAL A 183 8.53 -20.18 -14.55
N LYS A 184 7.38 -20.62 -15.05
CA LYS A 184 7.17 -21.95 -15.65
C LYS A 184 7.86 -22.04 -17.04
N SER A 185 9.17 -21.77 -17.09
CA SER A 185 9.97 -21.76 -18.32
C SER A 185 11.30 -22.45 -18.07
N SER A 186 11.87 -23.03 -19.12
CA SER A 186 13.23 -23.57 -19.11
C SER A 186 14.32 -22.48 -19.21
N ILE A 187 13.93 -21.22 -19.28
CA ILE A 187 14.85 -20.09 -19.37
C ILE A 187 15.54 -19.91 -18.02
N PRO A 188 16.89 -19.85 -17.95
CA PRO A 188 17.59 -19.59 -16.71
C PRO A 188 17.27 -18.19 -16.18
N CYS A 189 17.33 -18.01 -14.86
CA CYS A 189 17.12 -16.70 -14.24
C CYS A 189 18.17 -15.69 -14.75
N PRO A 190 17.76 -14.54 -15.28
CA PRO A 190 18.71 -13.54 -15.75
C PRO A 190 19.24 -12.62 -14.63
N LEU A 191 18.74 -12.79 -13.41
CA LEU A 191 19.22 -12.06 -12.23
C LEU A 191 20.39 -12.82 -11.60
N SER A 192 21.34 -12.07 -11.05
CA SER A 192 22.48 -12.63 -10.32
C SER A 192 22.86 -11.69 -9.19
N PHE A 193 22.48 -12.05 -7.98
CA PHE A 193 22.82 -11.30 -6.76
C PHE A 193 23.84 -12.11 -5.94
N THR A 194 24.93 -11.44 -5.57
CA THR A 194 25.99 -12.02 -4.73
C THR A 194 25.57 -12.03 -3.24
N PRO A 195 26.26 -12.76 -2.37
CA PRO A 195 26.04 -12.67 -0.94
C PRO A 195 26.20 -11.25 -0.38
N GLU A 196 27.11 -10.48 -0.94
CA GLU A 196 27.37 -9.07 -0.61
C GLU A 196 26.17 -8.19 -0.96
N ASP A 197 25.60 -8.36 -2.19
CA ASP A 197 24.41 -7.63 -2.63
C ASP A 197 23.23 -7.91 -1.68
N ARG A 198 23.07 -9.18 -1.26
CA ARG A 198 22.01 -9.58 -0.33
C ARG A 198 22.18 -8.96 1.06
N THR A 199 23.40 -8.92 1.56
CA THR A 199 23.71 -8.29 2.86
C THR A 199 23.45 -6.79 2.80
N GLN A 200 23.90 -6.14 1.73
CA GLN A 200 23.65 -4.72 1.52
C GLN A 200 22.14 -4.43 1.40
N GLN A 201 21.41 -5.26 0.68
CA GLN A 201 19.95 -5.14 0.55
C GLN A 201 19.23 -5.22 1.90
N GLN A 202 19.59 -6.17 2.76
CA GLN A 202 19.01 -6.31 4.10
C GLN A 202 19.22 -5.03 4.93
N HIS A 203 20.39 -4.42 4.85
CA HIS A 203 20.67 -3.15 5.53
C HIS A 203 19.83 -1.99 4.98
N LEU A 204 19.69 -1.90 3.65
CA LEU A 204 18.89 -0.86 3.02
C LEU A 204 17.40 -0.99 3.39
N GLU A 205 16.88 -2.21 3.35
CA GLU A 205 15.49 -2.50 3.69
C GLU A 205 15.20 -2.22 5.17
N ALA A 206 16.08 -2.63 6.08
CA ALA A 206 15.95 -2.33 7.50
C ALA A 206 15.97 -0.81 7.76
N SER A 207 16.86 -0.08 7.10
CA SER A 207 16.95 1.39 7.22
C SER A 207 15.71 2.09 6.64
N TRP A 208 15.17 1.58 5.53
CA TRP A 208 13.93 2.07 4.93
C TRP A 208 12.73 1.82 5.86
N SER A 209 12.59 0.60 6.39
CA SER A 209 11.52 0.22 7.33
C SER A 209 11.51 1.09 8.57
N GLN A 210 12.68 1.39 9.15
CA GLN A 210 12.78 2.32 10.27
C GLN A 210 12.24 3.73 9.92
N GLY A 211 12.47 4.20 8.70
CA GLY A 211 11.92 5.48 8.24
C GLY A 211 10.39 5.47 8.16
N VAL A 212 9.82 4.36 7.69
CA VAL A 212 8.36 4.14 7.63
C VAL A 212 7.77 4.07 9.04
N GLU A 213 8.38 3.28 9.94
CA GLU A 213 7.94 3.17 11.34
C GLU A 213 7.91 4.52 12.04
N ARG A 214 8.97 5.33 11.88
CA ARG A 214 9.01 6.69 12.47
C ARG A 214 7.93 7.61 11.91
N MET A 215 7.63 7.51 10.61
CA MET A 215 6.52 8.27 10.04
C MET A 215 5.18 7.82 10.65
N HIS A 216 5.00 6.51 10.80
CA HIS A 216 3.81 5.95 11.44
C HIS A 216 3.65 6.41 12.90
N GLU A 217 4.74 6.43 13.68
CA GLU A 217 4.74 6.98 15.05
C GLU A 217 4.26 8.43 15.06
N VAL A 218 4.79 9.28 14.15
CA VAL A 218 4.39 10.68 14.05
C VAL A 218 2.92 10.81 13.69
N LEU A 219 2.42 10.08 12.69
CA LEU A 219 1.03 10.12 12.28
C LEU A 219 0.10 9.67 13.42
N THR A 220 0.48 8.63 14.15
CA THR A 220 -0.26 8.14 15.30
C THR A 220 -0.29 9.19 16.43
N GLU A 221 0.85 9.82 16.74
CA GLU A 221 0.94 10.83 17.81
C GLU A 221 0.11 12.08 17.52
N ILE A 222 0.00 12.49 16.26
CA ILE A 222 -0.88 13.61 15.86
C ILE A 222 -2.35 13.22 15.74
N GLY A 223 -2.67 11.93 15.81
CA GLY A 223 -4.03 11.40 15.63
C GLY A 223 -4.51 11.42 14.18
N ALA A 224 -3.59 11.29 13.22
CA ALA A 224 -3.92 11.16 11.82
C ALA A 224 -4.19 9.69 11.45
N TYR A 225 -5.05 9.48 10.45
CA TYR A 225 -5.29 8.13 9.91
C TYR A 225 -4.12 7.68 9.01
N GLN A 226 -4.02 6.39 8.81
CA GLN A 226 -3.01 5.83 7.91
C GLN A 226 -3.24 6.33 6.47
N GLY A 227 -2.18 6.83 5.83
CA GLY A 227 -2.28 7.42 4.49
C GLY A 227 -2.73 8.88 4.46
N TRP A 228 -2.76 9.54 5.62
CA TRP A 228 -3.08 10.97 5.70
C TRP A 228 -2.12 11.82 4.83
N ASP A 229 -2.70 12.64 3.98
CA ASP A 229 -2.01 13.48 2.99
C ASP A 229 -1.73 14.91 3.48
N GLY A 230 -2.06 15.21 4.73
CA GLY A 230 -1.90 16.54 5.31
C GLY A 230 -3.17 17.41 5.27
N TRP A 231 -4.23 16.94 4.64
CA TRP A 231 -5.50 17.69 4.61
C TRP A 231 -6.25 17.57 5.91
N VAL A 232 -6.71 18.70 6.43
CA VAL A 232 -7.57 18.80 7.59
C VAL A 232 -8.70 19.81 7.35
N ASN A 233 -9.83 19.59 7.99
CA ASN A 233 -10.91 20.58 7.96
C ASN A 233 -10.38 21.92 8.53
N HIS A 234 -10.74 23.04 7.90
CA HIS A 234 -10.31 24.38 8.27
C HIS A 234 -10.51 24.67 9.78
N HIS A 235 -11.61 24.20 10.36
CA HIS A 235 -11.88 24.38 11.80
C HIS A 235 -10.89 23.62 12.70
N ASN A 236 -10.33 22.52 12.21
CA ASN A 236 -9.38 21.68 12.95
C ASN A 236 -7.91 22.08 12.71
N TYR A 237 -7.64 22.95 11.74
CA TYR A 237 -6.28 23.34 11.36
C TYR A 237 -5.43 23.86 12.55
N PRO A 238 -5.93 24.78 13.43
CA PRO A 238 -5.14 25.25 14.58
C PRO A 238 -4.76 24.11 15.52
N VAL A 239 -5.66 23.17 15.76
CA VAL A 239 -5.44 22.01 16.65
C VAL A 239 -4.37 21.08 16.07
N TYR A 240 -4.45 20.78 14.78
CA TYR A 240 -3.45 19.93 14.11
C TYR A 240 -2.09 20.61 14.04
N LYS A 241 -2.04 21.91 13.80
CA LYS A 241 -0.78 22.70 13.82
C LYS A 241 -0.09 22.63 15.19
N GLU A 242 -0.84 22.78 16.27
CA GLU A 242 -0.30 22.65 17.64
C GLU A 242 0.18 21.20 17.92
N ARG A 243 -0.60 20.21 17.53
CA ARG A 243 -0.21 18.79 17.65
C ARG A 243 1.09 18.49 16.89
N LEU A 244 1.21 18.96 15.65
CA LEU A 244 2.42 18.80 14.84
C LEU A 244 3.64 19.46 15.49
N ALA A 245 3.50 20.68 16.02
CA ALA A 245 4.59 21.37 16.70
C ALA A 245 5.06 20.60 17.94
N ARG A 246 4.12 20.10 18.76
CA ARG A 246 4.43 19.30 19.94
C ARG A 246 5.04 17.95 19.57
N CYS A 247 4.49 17.28 18.57
CA CYS A 247 5.01 16.01 18.07
C CYS A 247 6.44 16.18 17.54
N ARG A 248 6.76 17.28 16.82
CA ARG A 248 8.12 17.58 16.37
C ARG A 248 9.09 17.68 17.53
N GLU A 249 8.76 18.41 18.58
CA GLU A 249 9.62 18.53 19.75
C GLU A 249 9.83 17.18 20.47
N ASN A 250 8.76 16.39 20.63
CA ASN A 250 8.84 15.04 21.20
C ASN A 250 9.74 14.13 20.34
N PHE A 251 9.59 14.19 19.02
CA PHE A 251 10.41 13.45 18.08
C PHE A 251 11.89 13.85 18.19
N LEU A 252 12.20 15.14 18.20
CA LEU A 252 13.56 15.66 18.32
C LEU A 252 14.19 15.22 19.65
N ASN A 253 13.46 15.29 20.75
CA ASN A 253 13.95 14.85 22.06
C ASN A 253 14.20 13.33 22.15
N ARG A 254 13.45 12.54 21.37
CA ARG A 254 13.59 11.06 21.32
C ARG A 254 14.75 10.63 20.46
N TYR A 255 14.97 11.27 19.31
CA TYR A 255 15.87 10.78 18.27
C TYR A 255 17.14 11.59 18.05
N ALA A 256 17.21 12.85 18.47
CA ALA A 256 18.41 13.68 18.35
C ALA A 256 19.30 13.53 19.59
N LYS A 257 20.50 13.03 19.39
CA LYS A 257 21.50 12.84 20.49
C LYS A 257 22.47 14.01 20.61
N THR A 258 22.63 14.78 19.53
CA THR A 258 23.53 15.95 19.47
C THR A 258 22.79 17.13 18.82
N GLU A 259 23.31 18.34 18.99
CA GLU A 259 22.76 19.55 18.34
C GLU A 259 22.86 19.47 16.82
N GLU A 260 23.90 18.81 16.30
CA GLU A 260 24.04 18.58 14.86
C GLU A 260 22.96 17.66 14.34
N GLU A 261 22.71 16.54 15.01
CA GLU A 261 21.60 15.62 14.67
C GLU A 261 20.25 16.32 14.79
N ARG A 262 20.06 17.17 15.82
CA ARG A 262 18.83 17.96 15.99
C ARG A 262 18.60 18.89 14.79
N SER A 263 19.64 19.59 14.34
CA SER A 263 19.56 20.44 13.16
C SER A 263 19.22 19.65 11.89
N GLN A 264 19.84 18.48 11.69
CA GLN A 264 19.56 17.62 10.56
C GLN A 264 18.11 17.06 10.57
N TRP A 265 17.59 16.68 11.75
CA TRP A 265 16.20 16.25 11.90
C TRP A 265 15.21 17.38 11.65
N ILE A 266 15.50 18.61 12.08
CA ILE A 266 14.68 19.80 11.77
C ILE A 266 14.58 19.99 10.26
N GLN A 267 15.71 19.91 9.54
CA GLN A 267 15.72 20.03 8.07
C GLN A 267 14.97 18.88 7.36
N ALA A 268 14.94 17.71 7.97
CA ALA A 268 14.27 16.51 7.44
C ALA A 268 12.78 16.44 7.80
N TRP A 269 12.27 17.36 8.63
CA TRP A 269 10.88 17.35 9.08
C TRP A 269 9.92 17.61 7.91
N PRO A 270 8.98 16.67 7.60
CA PRO A 270 8.17 16.75 6.37
C PRO A 270 6.98 17.72 6.46
N PHE A 271 6.65 18.22 7.66
CA PHE A 271 5.45 19.02 7.92
C PHE A 271 5.81 20.49 8.24
N GLU A 272 6.80 21.06 7.58
CA GLU A 272 7.06 22.49 7.76
C GLU A 272 6.03 23.33 7.00
N ASP A 273 5.54 24.39 7.67
CA ASP A 273 4.93 25.51 6.98
C ASP A 273 6.01 26.09 6.06
N LYS A 274 6.02 25.72 4.81
CA LYS A 274 6.76 26.46 3.78
C LYS A 274 6.10 27.83 3.66
N THR A 275 6.41 28.70 4.61
CA THR A 275 6.05 30.11 4.50
C THR A 275 6.66 30.62 3.20
N ASN A 276 5.80 30.68 2.21
CA ASN A 276 5.82 31.44 1.00
C ASN A 276 7.20 31.78 0.38
N PRO A 277 7.64 31.10 -0.69
CA PRO A 277 8.77 31.55 -1.48
C PRO A 277 8.38 32.65 -2.49
N LEU A 278 7.40 33.50 -2.18
CA LEU A 278 6.99 34.67 -2.96
C LEU A 278 7.23 35.98 -2.16
N SER A 279 8.38 36.12 -1.56
CA SER A 279 8.90 37.42 -1.14
C SER A 279 10.31 37.61 -1.69
#